data_88cb1c41787486d5b5ce188e8443b625
#
_entry.id   88cb1c41787486d5b5ce188e8443b625
#
_cell.length_a   1.000
_cell.length_b   1.000
_cell.length_c   1.000
_cell.angle_alpha   90.00
_cell.angle_beta   90.00
_cell.angle_gamma   90.00
#
_symmetry.space_group_name_H-M   'P 1'
#
loop_
_entity.id
_entity.type
_entity.pdbx_description
1 polymer ?
#
loop_
_entity_poly.entity_id
_entity_poly.type
_entity_poly.pdbx_seq_one_letter_code
_entity_poly.pdbx_strand_id
1 'polypeptide(L)'
;WQFNHNPTDHAWSLSAHPGSLTLKALKSSTFRLARNTLTQKIMGNISEATIAMDFTEIADGQRCGLACMGKINNVLGIKMEKGQKYLYTSNDTTEISTTFPNGNQIYLRVSIDMTNQKFQYFYSTDNIRFIPYGTSFFIPFGFWKGARIALYCYNKEQEAGTASFQWFKYKHDGPQNKIDNAAEQIISNIARTSFPHKKIKVICPDSASNQKGHSRQLIQRAIDSCSLAGGGHVIISKGIYYLKGNLVLKSDVNLHLEKDAYLLFSGKADDFLPEVWTRWEGTELYGHSPMIYAKHATNIAITGQGTIDAQGGREFASWSQIEVSDRNRLRKMGEKLIPVTERIFGKGTILRPSCIQFMGCSRILVEGITIKNSPFWTIHPVYCDNVIVRSITIDSHYPNNDGCDPESTSNVLIEKCIFRTGDDAIAIKAGRDADGREIGRPSKNIVIRNCLFQSECNGLCIGSEMSGGVENVYMDNIQIGTVKNALYFKSNRDRGGYIRNIQVSNITIERSKGAILRFETNYFGFRGGRHASQYENFRISNVKADCSDHYAIFMDGYEEKPIRNIEIEHFHVRKAAYPYYLKCAENIRLKDTSVNGRNLPEYPEKHKKRVTLDIY
;
A
#
# COMPACT_ATOMS: atom_id res chain seq x y z
N TRP A 1 3.70 7.71 -18.68
CA TRP A 1 4.78 8.53 -19.22
C TRP A 1 5.53 7.82 -20.33
N GLN A 2 6.04 8.58 -21.30
CA GLN A 2 6.80 8.04 -22.43
C GLN A 2 7.92 9.00 -22.80
N PHE A 3 9.14 8.49 -22.99
CA PHE A 3 10.21 9.30 -23.57
C PHE A 3 9.89 9.69 -25.02
N ASN A 4 10.23 10.90 -25.39
CA ASN A 4 10.00 11.38 -26.77
C ASN A 4 10.95 10.71 -27.78
N HIS A 5 12.15 10.35 -27.32
CA HIS A 5 13.16 9.58 -28.04
C HIS A 5 13.50 8.32 -27.28
N ASN A 6 14.35 7.46 -27.83
CA ASN A 6 14.89 6.32 -27.06
C ASN A 6 15.64 6.84 -25.83
N PRO A 7 15.32 6.39 -24.63
CA PRO A 7 15.99 6.83 -23.41
C PRO A 7 17.47 6.45 -23.43
N THR A 8 18.27 7.21 -22.70
CA THR A 8 19.67 6.92 -22.44
C THR A 8 19.81 6.63 -20.96
N ASP A 9 20.13 5.39 -20.59
CA ASP A 9 19.99 4.89 -19.21
C ASP A 9 20.77 5.70 -18.17
N HIS A 10 21.94 6.23 -18.51
CA HIS A 10 22.73 7.06 -17.61
C HIS A 10 22.29 8.54 -17.54
N ALA A 11 21.26 8.93 -18.30
CA ALA A 11 20.83 10.32 -18.40
C ALA A 11 19.57 10.64 -17.55
N TRP A 12 19.01 9.67 -16.84
CA TRP A 12 17.89 9.87 -15.92
C TRP A 12 18.05 8.99 -14.67
N SER A 13 17.46 9.41 -13.56
CA SER A 13 17.52 8.67 -12.29
C SER A 13 16.32 8.97 -11.40
N LEU A 14 15.84 7.94 -10.70
CA LEU A 14 14.86 8.05 -9.61
C LEU A 14 15.52 7.92 -8.23
N SER A 15 16.82 7.63 -8.19
CA SER A 15 17.58 7.41 -6.96
C SER A 15 18.63 8.49 -6.67
N ALA A 16 19.04 9.31 -7.64
CA ALA A 16 19.98 10.40 -7.43
C ALA A 16 19.48 11.41 -6.37
N HIS A 17 18.21 11.77 -6.45
CA HIS A 17 17.50 12.55 -5.43
C HIS A 17 16.23 11.77 -5.05
N PRO A 18 16.20 11.05 -3.91
CA PRO A 18 15.06 10.22 -3.51
C PRO A 18 13.74 11.00 -3.53
N GLY A 19 12.73 10.44 -4.19
CA GLY A 19 11.42 11.07 -4.37
C GLY A 19 11.31 12.02 -5.57
N SER A 20 12.38 12.19 -6.36
CA SER A 20 12.40 13.05 -7.55
C SER A 20 12.82 12.27 -8.80
N LEU A 21 12.35 12.74 -9.96
CA LEU A 21 12.91 12.35 -11.25
C LEU A 21 14.03 13.33 -11.61
N THR A 22 15.27 12.88 -11.63
CA THR A 22 16.43 13.67 -12.08
C THR A 22 16.70 13.40 -13.55
N LEU A 23 16.76 14.45 -14.36
CA LEU A 23 17.14 14.42 -15.76
C LEU A 23 18.47 15.12 -15.97
N LYS A 24 19.43 14.43 -16.60
CA LYS A 24 20.72 15.00 -16.99
C LYS A 24 20.58 15.74 -18.32
N ALA A 25 21.22 16.89 -18.45
CA ALA A 25 21.17 17.68 -19.67
C ALA A 25 22.09 17.11 -20.75
N LEU A 26 21.51 16.35 -21.68
CA LEU A 26 22.22 15.88 -22.88
C LEU A 26 22.33 17.02 -23.89
N LYS A 27 23.40 17.02 -24.70
CA LYS A 27 23.61 18.03 -25.74
C LYS A 27 22.51 17.94 -26.82
N SER A 28 21.88 19.08 -27.09
CA SER A 28 20.90 19.21 -28.17
C SER A 28 20.78 20.67 -28.63
N SER A 29 20.75 20.90 -29.92
CA SER A 29 20.59 22.23 -30.52
C SER A 29 19.19 22.83 -30.32
N THR A 30 18.17 21.97 -30.22
CA THR A 30 16.77 22.40 -30.09
C THR A 30 16.00 21.51 -29.11
N PHE A 31 14.91 22.04 -28.59
CA PHE A 31 13.99 21.25 -27.75
C PHE A 31 13.44 20.00 -28.49
N ARG A 32 13.11 20.12 -29.77
CA ARG A 32 12.56 19.03 -30.57
C ARG A 32 13.50 17.82 -30.64
N LEU A 33 14.81 18.04 -30.67
CA LEU A 33 15.83 17.01 -30.72
C LEU A 33 16.33 16.57 -29.33
N ALA A 34 15.84 17.19 -28.27
CA ALA A 34 16.26 16.88 -26.90
C ALA A 34 15.81 15.47 -26.50
N ARG A 35 16.77 14.57 -26.33
CA ARG A 35 16.52 13.14 -26.06
C ARG A 35 15.92 12.92 -24.69
N ASN A 36 16.34 13.70 -23.69
CA ASN A 36 15.90 13.58 -22.31
C ASN A 36 14.62 14.39 -22.07
N THR A 37 13.56 14.03 -22.82
CA THR A 37 12.23 14.65 -22.75
C THR A 37 11.20 13.56 -22.46
N LEU A 38 10.54 13.65 -21.31
CA LEU A 38 9.53 12.71 -20.84
C LEU A 38 8.13 13.30 -21.04
N THR A 39 7.25 12.57 -21.72
CA THR A 39 5.96 13.12 -22.20
C THR A 39 4.76 12.41 -21.61
N GLN A 40 3.66 13.16 -21.44
CA GLN A 40 2.33 12.71 -21.04
C GLN A 40 1.28 13.24 -22.03
N LYS A 41 0.34 12.40 -22.46
CA LYS A 41 -0.80 12.85 -23.29
C LYS A 41 -1.67 13.84 -22.54
N ILE A 42 -2.20 14.83 -23.26
CA ILE A 42 -3.25 15.71 -22.73
C ILE A 42 -4.55 14.91 -22.61
N MET A 43 -5.23 15.05 -21.49
CA MET A 43 -6.47 14.37 -21.14
C MET A 43 -7.59 15.38 -20.95
N GLY A 44 -8.77 15.08 -21.53
CA GLY A 44 -9.95 15.92 -21.40
C GLY A 44 -9.91 17.22 -22.20
N ASN A 45 -10.93 18.06 -22.01
CA ASN A 45 -11.05 19.36 -22.63
C ASN A 45 -10.40 20.46 -21.78
N ILE A 46 -10.58 20.39 -20.47
CA ILE A 46 -9.98 21.32 -19.51
C ILE A 46 -8.98 20.54 -18.66
N SER A 47 -7.75 21.00 -18.64
CA SER A 47 -6.72 20.37 -17.80
C SER A 47 -5.67 21.35 -17.32
N GLU A 48 -4.96 21.00 -16.26
CA GLU A 48 -3.90 21.77 -15.64
C GLU A 48 -2.78 20.86 -15.19
N ALA A 49 -1.56 21.12 -15.64
CA ALA A 49 -0.37 20.42 -15.18
C ALA A 49 0.54 21.38 -14.40
N THR A 50 0.97 20.96 -13.23
CA THR A 50 1.90 21.71 -12.38
C THR A 50 3.06 20.82 -11.96
N ILE A 51 4.28 21.38 -11.95
CA ILE A 51 5.50 20.69 -11.52
C ILE A 51 6.21 21.51 -10.44
N ALA A 52 6.97 20.81 -9.58
CA ALA A 52 8.02 21.42 -8.76
C ALA A 52 9.37 20.96 -9.33
N MET A 53 10.22 21.89 -9.67
CA MET A 53 11.53 21.62 -10.28
C MET A 53 12.64 22.27 -9.46
N ASP A 54 13.63 21.46 -9.09
CA ASP A 54 14.91 21.89 -8.55
C ASP A 54 15.95 21.93 -9.68
N PHE A 55 16.68 23.02 -9.78
CA PHE A 55 17.72 23.25 -10.78
C PHE A 55 19.02 23.77 -10.12
N THR A 56 19.31 23.30 -8.91
CA THR A 56 20.54 23.66 -8.16
C THR A 56 21.81 23.35 -8.98
N GLU A 57 21.80 22.27 -9.71
CA GLU A 57 22.94 21.79 -10.53
C GLU A 57 22.84 22.23 -12.01
N ILE A 58 22.18 23.37 -12.28
CA ILE A 58 22.09 23.89 -13.64
C ILE A 58 23.44 24.40 -14.15
N ALA A 59 23.80 24.07 -15.40
CA ALA A 59 25.04 24.47 -16.05
C ALA A 59 24.80 25.46 -17.20
N ASP A 60 25.85 26.19 -17.61
CA ASP A 60 25.78 27.08 -18.79
C ASP A 60 25.33 26.33 -20.04
N GLY A 61 24.47 26.93 -20.85
CA GLY A 61 23.83 26.34 -22.02
C GLY A 61 22.63 25.46 -21.71
N GLN A 62 22.40 25.11 -20.44
CA GLN A 62 21.31 24.22 -20.05
C GLN A 62 19.94 24.91 -20.08
N ARG A 63 18.92 24.10 -20.43
CA ARG A 63 17.50 24.44 -20.48
C ARG A 63 16.69 23.30 -19.90
N CYS A 64 15.78 23.58 -18.94
CA CYS A 64 14.95 22.58 -18.28
C CYS A 64 13.60 23.17 -17.87
N GLY A 65 12.56 22.33 -17.82
CA GLY A 65 11.25 22.82 -17.41
C GLY A 65 10.06 21.97 -17.91
N LEU A 66 8.96 22.67 -18.13
CA LEU A 66 7.66 22.15 -18.59
C LEU A 66 7.41 22.59 -20.03
N ALA A 67 6.94 21.68 -20.87
CA ALA A 67 6.64 21.98 -22.26
C ALA A 67 5.29 21.43 -22.69
N CYS A 68 4.74 22.03 -23.75
CA CYS A 68 3.67 21.47 -24.56
C CYS A 68 4.20 21.17 -25.96
N MET A 69 4.19 19.90 -26.33
CA MET A 69 4.72 19.40 -27.60
C MET A 69 3.62 19.09 -28.60
N GLY A 70 3.85 19.39 -29.85
CA GLY A 70 2.95 19.04 -30.93
C GLY A 70 3.49 19.48 -32.30
N LYS A 71 2.63 19.93 -33.20
CA LYS A 71 3.05 20.51 -34.47
C LYS A 71 3.94 21.74 -34.23
N ILE A 72 3.60 22.54 -33.24
CA ILE A 72 4.38 23.66 -32.73
C ILE A 72 4.72 23.31 -31.28
N ASN A 73 5.99 23.49 -30.89
CA ASN A 73 6.42 23.24 -29.51
C ASN A 73 6.44 24.55 -28.75
N ASN A 74 5.93 24.53 -27.52
CA ASN A 74 6.02 25.65 -26.58
C ASN A 74 6.66 25.14 -25.30
N VAL A 75 7.60 25.89 -24.75
CA VAL A 75 8.32 25.55 -23.53
C VAL A 75 8.26 26.69 -22.52
N LEU A 76 8.21 26.32 -21.25
CA LEU A 76 8.43 27.21 -20.11
C LEU A 76 9.50 26.58 -19.22
N GLY A 77 10.50 27.35 -18.81
CA GLY A 77 11.55 26.77 -17.94
C GLY A 77 12.59 27.75 -17.49
N ILE A 78 13.65 27.19 -16.92
CA ILE A 78 14.86 27.91 -16.56
C ILE A 78 15.95 27.59 -17.58
N LYS A 79 16.67 28.62 -18.02
CA LYS A 79 17.90 28.49 -18.79
C LYS A 79 19.05 29.18 -18.05
N MET A 80 20.27 28.71 -18.30
CA MET A 80 21.49 29.37 -17.84
C MET A 80 22.34 29.77 -19.03
N GLU A 81 22.73 31.03 -19.07
CA GLU A 81 23.58 31.63 -20.11
C GLU A 81 24.59 32.55 -19.47
N LYS A 82 25.89 32.29 -19.69
CA LYS A 82 27.03 33.06 -19.15
C LYS A 82 26.94 33.28 -17.64
N GLY A 83 26.63 32.19 -16.90
CA GLY A 83 26.52 32.23 -15.44
C GLY A 83 25.24 32.86 -14.89
N GLN A 84 24.36 33.39 -15.75
CA GLN A 84 23.10 34.02 -15.34
C GLN A 84 21.89 33.15 -15.63
N LYS A 85 21.01 33.02 -14.63
CA LYS A 85 19.73 32.26 -14.74
C LYS A 85 18.62 33.15 -15.30
N TYR A 86 17.81 32.57 -16.18
CA TYR A 86 16.63 33.22 -16.77
C TYR A 86 15.42 32.29 -16.70
N LEU A 87 14.29 32.85 -16.28
CA LEU A 87 12.98 32.24 -16.61
C LEU A 87 12.70 32.55 -18.09
N TYR A 88 12.34 31.57 -18.88
CA TYR A 88 12.07 31.77 -20.28
C TYR A 88 10.85 30.98 -20.77
N THR A 89 10.22 31.52 -21.79
CA THR A 89 9.26 30.77 -22.63
C THR A 89 9.66 30.92 -24.08
N SER A 90 9.55 29.84 -24.84
CA SER A 90 9.81 29.90 -26.29
C SER A 90 8.89 28.97 -27.05
N ASN A 91 8.63 29.34 -28.29
CA ASN A 91 8.12 28.44 -29.30
C ASN A 91 9.22 28.13 -30.33
N ASP A 92 8.86 27.45 -31.44
CA ASP A 92 9.84 27.11 -32.48
C ASP A 92 10.49 28.35 -33.17
N THR A 93 9.96 29.57 -32.99
CA THR A 93 10.37 30.78 -33.70
C THR A 93 10.75 31.95 -32.79
N THR A 94 10.17 32.08 -31.63
CA THR A 94 10.33 33.22 -30.71
C THR A 94 10.69 32.79 -29.32
N GLU A 95 11.45 33.60 -28.60
CA GLU A 95 11.81 33.38 -27.19
C GLU A 95 11.65 34.70 -26.40
N ILE A 96 11.06 34.60 -25.22
CA ILE A 96 10.98 35.67 -24.21
C ILE A 96 11.69 35.18 -22.97
N SER A 97 12.58 35.99 -22.40
CA SER A 97 13.27 35.65 -21.17
C SER A 97 13.38 36.84 -20.21
N THR A 98 13.34 36.55 -18.93
CA THR A 98 13.50 37.51 -17.84
C THR A 98 14.52 36.95 -16.85
N THR A 99 15.44 37.80 -16.38
CA THR A 99 16.41 37.39 -15.36
C THR A 99 15.68 36.78 -14.17
N PHE A 100 16.09 35.56 -13.79
CA PHE A 100 15.55 34.88 -12.64
C PHE A 100 16.41 35.21 -11.43
N PRO A 101 15.89 35.94 -10.44
CA PRO A 101 16.66 36.28 -9.26
C PRO A 101 16.89 35.04 -8.39
N ASN A 102 17.64 35.16 -7.36
CA ASN A 102 18.11 34.12 -6.45
C ASN A 102 17.07 33.02 -6.15
N GLY A 103 17.48 31.76 -6.37
CA GLY A 103 16.69 30.57 -6.09
C GLY A 103 17.13 29.39 -6.94
N ASN A 104 16.86 28.20 -6.45
CA ASN A 104 17.18 26.93 -7.14
C ASN A 104 15.94 26.06 -7.34
N GLN A 105 14.76 26.53 -6.93
CA GLN A 105 13.49 25.84 -7.06
C GLN A 105 12.44 26.75 -7.70
N ILE A 106 11.60 26.18 -8.56
CA ILE A 106 10.48 26.87 -9.20
C ILE A 106 9.30 25.92 -9.38
N TYR A 107 8.11 26.49 -9.37
CA TYR A 107 6.87 25.78 -9.74
C TYR A 107 6.40 26.30 -11.09
N LEU A 108 6.24 25.39 -12.05
CA LEU A 108 5.78 25.71 -13.39
C LEU A 108 4.42 25.07 -13.64
N ARG A 109 3.53 25.82 -14.27
CA ARG A 109 2.17 25.37 -14.55
C ARG A 109 1.77 25.67 -15.99
N VAL A 110 1.00 24.77 -16.60
CA VAL A 110 0.25 25.03 -17.81
C VAL A 110 -1.24 24.78 -17.57
N SER A 111 -2.07 25.75 -17.91
CA SER A 111 -3.52 25.59 -18.03
C SER A 111 -3.86 25.34 -19.48
N ILE A 112 -4.70 24.37 -19.75
CA ILE A 112 -5.05 23.87 -21.08
C ILE A 112 -6.58 23.87 -21.21
N ASP A 113 -7.07 24.65 -22.18
CA ASP A 113 -8.47 24.68 -22.58
C ASP A 113 -8.56 24.30 -24.07
N MET A 114 -8.87 23.04 -24.33
CA MET A 114 -9.00 22.51 -25.68
C MET A 114 -10.28 23.00 -26.34
N THR A 115 -11.31 23.35 -25.57
CA THR A 115 -12.59 23.86 -26.10
C THR A 115 -12.42 25.23 -26.72
N ASN A 116 -11.70 26.13 -26.04
CA ASN A 116 -11.40 27.47 -26.49
C ASN A 116 -10.03 27.58 -27.19
N GLN A 117 -9.37 26.46 -27.43
CA GLN A 117 -8.06 26.37 -28.09
C GLN A 117 -7.02 27.30 -27.43
N LYS A 118 -6.97 27.32 -26.11
CA LYS A 118 -6.14 28.24 -25.34
C LYS A 118 -5.29 27.54 -24.29
N PHE A 119 -3.97 27.67 -24.39
CA PHE A 119 -2.98 27.23 -23.42
C PHE A 119 -2.31 28.46 -22.81
N GLN A 120 -2.04 28.43 -21.50
CA GLN A 120 -1.37 29.52 -20.81
C GLN A 120 -0.38 28.95 -19.81
N TYR A 121 0.85 29.50 -19.83
CA TYR A 121 1.88 29.20 -18.84
C TYR A 121 1.80 30.13 -17.64
N PHE A 122 2.20 29.57 -16.49
CA PHE A 122 2.36 30.29 -15.22
C PHE A 122 3.61 29.79 -14.50
N TYR A 123 4.19 30.63 -13.67
CA TYR A 123 5.24 30.26 -12.73
C TYR A 123 4.91 30.73 -11.33
N SER A 124 5.55 30.11 -10.34
CA SER A 124 5.47 30.48 -8.93
C SER A 124 6.79 30.16 -8.22
N THR A 125 7.15 30.95 -7.22
CA THR A 125 8.30 30.69 -6.33
C THR A 125 7.88 30.12 -4.98
N ASP A 126 6.59 30.15 -4.64
CA ASP A 126 6.02 29.75 -3.34
C ASP A 126 4.98 28.64 -3.43
N ASN A 127 4.64 28.18 -4.66
CA ASN A 127 3.57 27.22 -4.95
C ASN A 127 2.15 27.68 -4.50
N ILE A 128 1.98 28.95 -4.22
CA ILE A 128 0.71 29.57 -3.80
C ILE A 128 0.22 30.51 -4.87
N ARG A 129 1.01 31.54 -5.20
CA ARG A 129 0.67 32.55 -6.19
C ARG A 129 1.31 32.22 -7.53
N PHE A 130 0.50 31.88 -8.51
CA PHE A 130 0.93 31.62 -9.89
C PHE A 130 0.74 32.85 -10.78
N ILE A 131 1.81 33.28 -11.39
CA ILE A 131 1.89 34.48 -12.24
C ILE A 131 1.89 34.03 -13.71
N PRO A 132 0.99 34.52 -14.58
CA PRO A 132 1.05 34.24 -16.02
C PRO A 132 2.39 34.64 -16.63
N TYR A 133 2.93 33.82 -17.52
CA TYR A 133 4.19 34.12 -18.21
C TYR A 133 4.09 33.84 -19.70
N GLY A 134 4.47 34.80 -20.51
CA GLY A 134 4.27 34.76 -21.96
C GLY A 134 2.81 34.94 -22.39
N THR A 135 2.58 34.95 -23.68
CA THR A 135 1.24 35.00 -24.27
C THR A 135 0.58 33.64 -24.30
N SER A 136 -0.74 33.61 -24.30
CA SER A 136 -1.48 32.36 -24.55
C SER A 136 -1.19 31.83 -25.95
N PHE A 137 -1.21 30.52 -26.09
CA PHE A 137 -0.91 29.81 -27.33
C PHE A 137 -1.87 28.63 -27.54
N PHE A 138 -1.82 28.04 -28.72
CA PHE A 138 -2.54 26.80 -29.04
C PHE A 138 -1.63 25.85 -29.80
N ILE A 139 -1.78 24.56 -29.58
CA ILE A 139 -1.06 23.52 -30.33
C ILE A 139 -2.05 22.84 -31.25
N PRO A 140 -2.02 23.15 -32.57
CA PRO A 140 -2.91 22.56 -33.51
C PRO A 140 -2.63 21.06 -33.69
N PHE A 141 -3.65 20.30 -33.99
CA PHE A 141 -3.49 18.90 -34.40
C PHE A 141 -2.59 18.81 -35.65
N GLY A 142 -1.68 17.85 -35.63
CA GLY A 142 -0.78 17.72 -36.79
C GLY A 142 0.30 16.68 -36.71
N PHE A 143 0.48 16.03 -35.55
CA PHE A 143 1.29 14.82 -35.42
C PHE A 143 0.43 13.65 -35.03
N TRP A 144 0.73 12.48 -35.57
CA TRP A 144 0.04 11.23 -35.24
C TRP A 144 0.05 10.87 -33.75
N LYS A 145 0.98 11.43 -32.97
CA LYS A 145 1.07 11.27 -31.52
C LYS A 145 0.16 12.24 -30.72
N GLY A 146 -0.39 13.28 -31.36
CA GLY A 146 -1.16 14.35 -30.70
C GLY A 146 -0.33 15.30 -29.83
N ALA A 147 -1.00 16.31 -29.25
CA ALA A 147 -0.37 17.22 -28.32
C ALA A 147 -0.06 16.55 -26.98
N ARG A 148 1.07 16.93 -26.35
CA ARG A 148 1.58 16.33 -25.11
C ARG A 148 2.13 17.38 -24.17
N ILE A 149 2.02 17.12 -22.88
CA ILE A 149 2.78 17.81 -21.84
C ILE A 149 4.12 17.09 -21.70
N ALA A 150 5.21 17.84 -21.49
CA ALA A 150 6.55 17.27 -21.38
C ALA A 150 7.37 17.88 -20.24
N LEU A 151 8.16 17.03 -19.57
CA LEU A 151 9.28 17.44 -18.74
C LEU A 151 10.55 17.34 -19.58
N TYR A 152 11.41 18.34 -19.54
CA TYR A 152 12.59 18.35 -20.38
C TYR A 152 13.83 18.87 -19.68
N CYS A 153 14.99 18.33 -20.10
CA CYS A 153 16.30 18.82 -19.68
C CYS A 153 17.31 18.58 -20.81
N TYR A 154 17.90 19.64 -21.34
CA TYR A 154 18.95 19.55 -22.37
C TYR A 154 19.93 20.72 -22.26
N ASN A 155 21.07 20.62 -22.91
CA ASN A 155 22.07 21.67 -22.97
C ASN A 155 22.44 21.97 -24.43
N LYS A 156 22.53 23.25 -24.80
CA LYS A 156 22.86 23.65 -26.17
C LYS A 156 24.35 23.51 -26.51
N GLU A 157 25.20 23.54 -25.52
CA GLU A 157 26.66 23.63 -25.67
C GLU A 157 27.35 22.30 -25.42
N GLN A 158 27.04 21.63 -24.32
CA GLN A 158 27.71 20.43 -23.86
C GLN A 158 26.79 19.53 -23.03
N GLU A 159 27.23 18.34 -22.68
CA GLU A 159 26.50 17.47 -21.74
C GLU A 159 26.85 17.82 -20.30
N ALA A 160 26.15 18.80 -19.73
CA ALA A 160 26.42 19.27 -18.38
C ALA A 160 25.15 19.77 -17.71
N GLY A 161 25.07 19.54 -16.38
CA GLY A 161 24.00 19.96 -15.50
C GLY A 161 22.83 18.98 -15.43
N THR A 162 22.00 19.14 -14.39
CA THR A 162 20.81 18.33 -14.13
C THR A 162 19.62 19.19 -13.78
N ALA A 163 18.41 18.61 -13.81
CA ALA A 163 17.21 19.16 -13.23
C ALA A 163 16.42 18.04 -12.55
N SER A 164 15.93 18.29 -11.33
CA SER A 164 15.17 17.32 -10.54
C SER A 164 13.72 17.75 -10.41
N PHE A 165 12.80 16.89 -10.85
CA PHE A 165 11.37 17.10 -10.79
C PHE A 165 10.82 16.36 -9.57
N GLN A 166 10.48 17.12 -8.52
CA GLN A 166 10.06 16.58 -7.23
C GLN A 166 8.67 15.95 -7.30
N TRP A 167 7.77 16.57 -8.04
CA TRP A 167 6.43 16.05 -8.30
C TRP A 167 5.82 16.65 -9.57
N PHE A 168 4.84 15.92 -10.12
CA PHE A 168 4.00 16.34 -11.22
C PHE A 168 2.54 16.15 -10.81
N LYS A 169 1.75 17.21 -10.77
CA LYS A 169 0.31 17.19 -10.51
C LYS A 169 -0.43 17.50 -11.79
N TYR A 170 -1.38 16.64 -12.14
CA TYR A 170 -2.19 16.79 -13.34
C TYR A 170 -3.67 16.65 -13.01
N LYS A 171 -4.44 17.71 -13.26
CA LYS A 171 -5.89 17.75 -13.12
C LYS A 171 -6.52 17.82 -14.51
N HIS A 172 -7.61 17.11 -14.74
CA HIS A 172 -8.32 17.12 -16.02
C HIS A 172 -9.78 16.72 -15.84
N ASP A 173 -10.64 17.15 -16.78
CA ASP A 173 -12.06 16.81 -16.88
C ASP A 173 -12.34 15.62 -17.81
N GLY A 174 -11.29 14.98 -18.33
CA GLY A 174 -11.39 13.80 -19.20
C GLY A 174 -11.86 12.55 -18.45
N PRO A 175 -11.94 11.42 -19.16
CA PRO A 175 -12.38 10.17 -18.56
C PRO A 175 -11.59 9.86 -17.29
N GLN A 176 -12.30 9.69 -16.20
CA GLN A 176 -11.73 9.29 -14.93
C GLN A 176 -12.40 7.99 -14.51
N ASN A 177 -11.60 7.05 -14.02
CA ASN A 177 -12.15 5.88 -13.38
C ASN A 177 -12.69 6.29 -12.00
N LYS A 178 -14.00 6.13 -11.76
CA LYS A 178 -14.61 6.43 -10.47
C LYS A 178 -13.97 5.65 -9.32
N ILE A 179 -13.45 4.47 -9.62
CA ILE A 179 -12.71 3.64 -8.67
C ILE A 179 -11.42 4.34 -8.25
N ASP A 180 -10.63 4.81 -9.24
CA ASP A 180 -9.35 5.48 -9.00
C ASP A 180 -9.53 6.76 -8.17
N ASN A 181 -10.60 7.52 -8.41
CA ASN A 181 -10.89 8.74 -7.66
C ASN A 181 -11.14 8.48 -6.18
N ALA A 182 -11.93 7.46 -5.85
CA ALA A 182 -12.22 7.14 -4.45
C ALA A 182 -10.96 6.64 -3.71
N ALA A 183 -10.17 5.77 -4.33
CA ALA A 183 -8.90 5.30 -3.78
C ALA A 183 -7.89 6.43 -3.59
N GLU A 184 -7.67 7.28 -4.60
CA GLU A 184 -6.76 8.43 -4.50
C GLU A 184 -7.23 9.46 -3.48
N GLN A 185 -8.53 9.64 -3.31
CA GLN A 185 -9.07 10.50 -2.27
C GLN A 185 -8.77 9.96 -0.87
N ILE A 186 -8.89 8.64 -0.65
CA ILE A 186 -8.48 8.02 0.60
C ILE A 186 -6.98 8.24 0.83
N ILE A 187 -6.13 7.95 -0.16
CA ILE A 187 -4.67 8.10 -0.06
C ILE A 187 -4.27 9.55 0.26
N SER A 188 -4.91 10.52 -0.38
CA SER A 188 -4.63 11.94 -0.16
C SER A 188 -5.01 12.42 1.24
N ASN A 189 -6.00 11.78 1.86
CA ASN A 189 -6.48 12.11 3.19
C ASN A 189 -5.68 11.42 4.32
N ILE A 190 -4.82 10.44 4.00
CA ILE A 190 -3.97 9.80 5.01
C ILE A 190 -2.96 10.81 5.56
N ALA A 191 -3.07 11.11 6.84
CA ALA A 191 -2.11 11.94 7.55
C ALA A 191 -0.75 11.21 7.65
N ARG A 192 0.28 11.78 7.02
CA ARG A 192 1.62 11.17 6.94
C ARG A 192 2.44 11.42 8.20
N THR A 193 3.43 10.56 8.44
CA THR A 193 4.44 10.75 9.46
C THR A 193 5.42 11.87 9.07
N SER A 194 5.89 12.62 10.08
CA SER A 194 6.93 13.64 9.92
C SER A 194 7.76 13.69 11.19
N PHE A 195 9.07 13.68 11.08
CA PHE A 195 9.99 13.58 12.22
C PHE A 195 11.00 14.73 12.21
N PRO A 196 11.40 15.25 13.40
CA PRO A 196 12.54 16.14 13.51
C PRO A 196 13.82 15.51 12.95
N HIS A 197 14.75 16.32 12.46
CA HIS A 197 16.03 15.83 11.90
C HIS A 197 17.01 15.24 12.92
N LYS A 198 16.64 15.18 14.21
CA LYS A 198 17.44 14.57 15.26
C LYS A 198 17.67 13.09 15.00
N LYS A 199 18.91 12.63 15.18
CA LYS A 199 19.32 11.26 14.97
C LYS A 199 20.05 10.73 16.21
N ILE A 200 19.65 9.54 16.67
CA ILE A 200 20.37 8.77 17.68
C ILE A 200 20.85 7.49 17.00
N LYS A 201 22.16 7.35 16.85
CA LYS A 201 22.74 6.17 16.19
C LYS A 201 23.03 5.08 17.23
N VAL A 202 22.53 3.88 16.97
CA VAL A 202 22.82 2.66 17.74
C VAL A 202 23.79 1.80 16.95
N ILE A 203 24.95 1.56 17.52
CA ILE A 203 25.99 0.71 16.93
C ILE A 203 25.86 -0.70 17.51
N CYS A 204 26.06 -1.71 16.67
CA CYS A 204 25.99 -3.12 17.09
C CYS A 204 27.06 -3.37 18.17
N PRO A 205 26.69 -3.88 19.36
CA PRO A 205 27.65 -4.19 20.39
C PRO A 205 28.53 -5.38 19.99
N ASP A 206 29.63 -5.57 20.72
CA ASP A 206 30.47 -6.76 20.56
C ASP A 206 29.67 -8.06 20.76
N SER A 207 30.18 -9.17 20.24
CA SER A 207 29.44 -10.43 20.22
C SER A 207 29.07 -10.95 21.62
N ALA A 208 29.91 -10.76 22.62
CA ALA A 208 29.65 -11.21 23.99
C ALA A 208 28.53 -10.40 24.65
N SER A 209 28.55 -9.07 24.49
CA SER A 209 27.51 -8.17 25.00
C SER A 209 26.19 -8.40 24.27
N ASN A 210 26.24 -8.61 22.95
CA ASN A 210 25.07 -8.89 22.12
C ASN A 210 24.35 -10.18 22.55
N GLN A 211 25.07 -11.28 22.74
CA GLN A 211 24.51 -12.56 23.22
C GLN A 211 23.86 -12.46 24.60
N LYS A 212 24.32 -11.56 25.47
CA LYS A 212 23.69 -11.26 26.77
C LYS A 212 22.39 -10.47 26.67
N GLY A 213 21.99 -10.02 25.46
CA GLY A 213 20.76 -9.27 25.23
C GLY A 213 20.89 -7.76 25.43
N HIS A 214 22.11 -7.22 25.52
CA HIS A 214 22.33 -5.78 25.65
C HIS A 214 21.78 -4.97 24.47
N SER A 215 21.70 -5.56 23.28
CA SER A 215 21.14 -4.91 22.10
C SER A 215 19.70 -4.41 22.30
N ARG A 216 18.85 -5.21 22.94
CA ARG A 216 17.47 -4.82 23.24
C ARG A 216 17.44 -3.58 24.13
N GLN A 217 18.26 -3.54 25.18
CA GLN A 217 18.31 -2.41 26.11
C GLN A 217 18.85 -1.13 25.44
N LEU A 218 19.89 -1.26 24.60
CA LEU A 218 20.45 -0.13 23.85
C LEU A 218 19.44 0.49 22.90
N ILE A 219 18.75 -0.34 22.12
CA ILE A 219 17.73 0.14 21.17
C ILE A 219 16.56 0.77 21.94
N GLN A 220 16.06 0.12 23.00
CA GLN A 220 14.95 0.67 23.77
C GLN A 220 15.29 2.02 24.41
N ARG A 221 16.48 2.15 25.03
CA ARG A 221 16.95 3.44 25.57
C ARG A 221 17.04 4.52 24.52
N ALA A 222 17.50 4.17 23.31
CA ALA A 222 17.55 5.11 22.19
C ALA A 222 16.15 5.58 21.78
N ILE A 223 15.18 4.66 21.70
CA ILE A 223 13.77 4.97 21.42
C ILE A 223 13.20 5.89 22.51
N ASP A 224 13.37 5.54 23.76
CA ASP A 224 12.85 6.30 24.91
C ASP A 224 13.47 7.72 24.95
N SER A 225 14.79 7.81 24.81
CA SER A 225 15.49 9.10 24.78
C SER A 225 15.11 9.96 23.58
N CYS A 226 14.90 9.35 22.42
CA CYS A 226 14.47 10.05 21.21
C CYS A 226 13.09 10.67 21.42
N SER A 227 12.14 9.88 21.91
CA SER A 227 10.76 10.35 22.18
C SER A 227 10.74 11.46 23.25
N LEU A 228 11.42 11.28 24.38
CA LEU A 228 11.51 12.28 25.45
C LEU A 228 12.12 13.59 24.98
N ALA A 229 12.99 13.56 23.99
CA ALA A 229 13.63 14.73 23.43
C ALA A 229 12.84 15.38 22.27
N GLY A 230 11.56 15.07 22.13
CA GLY A 230 10.67 15.64 21.12
C GLY A 230 10.65 14.90 19.78
N GLY A 231 11.20 13.67 19.74
CA GLY A 231 11.15 12.80 18.56
C GLY A 231 12.38 12.88 17.65
N GLY A 232 12.35 12.12 16.56
CA GLY A 232 13.42 12.01 15.57
C GLY A 232 13.63 10.59 15.05
N HIS A 233 14.88 10.27 14.71
CA HIS A 233 15.26 9.00 14.11
C HIS A 233 16.20 8.22 15.03
N VAL A 234 15.86 6.98 15.36
CA VAL A 234 16.74 6.00 15.97
C VAL A 234 17.33 5.15 14.86
N ILE A 235 18.60 5.35 14.55
CA ILE A 235 19.28 4.71 13.42
C ILE A 235 19.99 3.45 13.92
N ILE A 236 19.53 2.29 13.47
CA ILE A 236 20.18 1.01 13.73
C ILE A 236 21.20 0.76 12.66
N SER A 237 22.49 0.77 13.02
CA SER A 237 23.58 0.56 12.06
C SER A 237 23.63 -0.91 11.61
N LYS A 238 24.39 -1.14 10.53
CA LYS A 238 24.77 -2.48 10.08
C LYS A 238 25.24 -3.38 11.24
N GLY A 239 24.76 -4.63 11.28
CA GLY A 239 25.13 -5.65 12.25
C GLY A 239 23.95 -6.51 12.69
N ILE A 240 24.22 -7.59 13.42
CA ILE A 240 23.20 -8.51 13.96
C ILE A 240 22.95 -8.16 15.42
N TYR A 241 21.75 -7.72 15.73
CA TYR A 241 21.30 -7.33 17.06
C TYR A 241 20.43 -8.43 17.64
N TYR A 242 20.95 -9.17 18.62
CA TYR A 242 20.19 -10.21 19.29
C TYR A 242 19.28 -9.60 20.37
N LEU A 243 17.98 -9.83 20.27
CA LEU A 243 16.95 -9.20 21.09
C LEU A 243 16.25 -10.21 22.00
N LYS A 244 16.50 -10.13 23.31
CA LYS A 244 15.75 -10.85 24.33
C LYS A 244 14.59 -9.98 24.81
N GLY A 245 13.39 -10.22 24.26
CA GLY A 245 12.19 -9.47 24.55
C GLY A 245 11.82 -8.45 23.47
N ASN A 246 10.72 -7.77 23.71
CA ASN A 246 10.11 -6.84 22.79
C ASN A 246 10.83 -5.49 22.71
N LEU A 247 10.58 -4.78 21.61
CA LEU A 247 10.82 -3.34 21.48
C LEU A 247 9.48 -2.59 21.55
N VAL A 248 9.42 -1.53 22.34
CA VAL A 248 8.24 -0.68 22.49
C VAL A 248 8.50 0.65 21.79
N LEU A 249 7.81 0.89 20.69
CA LEU A 249 7.87 2.18 20.00
C LEU A 249 7.10 3.26 20.73
N LYS A 250 7.61 4.47 20.70
CA LYS A 250 7.05 5.66 21.32
C LYS A 250 6.67 6.69 20.27
N SER A 251 5.79 7.62 20.65
CA SER A 251 5.37 8.71 19.76
C SER A 251 6.56 9.51 19.22
N ASP A 252 6.41 10.00 18.00
CA ASP A 252 7.35 10.83 17.28
C ASP A 252 8.72 10.19 16.99
N VAL A 253 8.79 8.84 16.99
CA VAL A 253 10.02 8.09 16.73
C VAL A 253 9.93 7.29 15.42
N ASN A 254 10.95 7.46 14.57
CA ASN A 254 11.24 6.58 13.46
C ASN A 254 12.38 5.62 13.84
N LEU A 255 12.08 4.33 13.96
CA LEU A 255 13.08 3.26 14.06
C LEU A 255 13.58 2.95 12.65
N HIS A 256 14.77 3.44 12.30
CA HIS A 256 15.35 3.29 10.96
C HIS A 256 16.46 2.24 10.95
N LEU A 257 16.26 1.17 10.18
CA LEU A 257 17.22 0.08 10.01
C LEU A 257 18.07 0.35 8.77
N GLU A 258 19.36 0.68 8.95
CA GLU A 258 20.30 0.80 7.82
C GLU A 258 20.36 -0.53 7.04
N LYS A 259 20.85 -0.48 5.82
CA LYS A 259 21.12 -1.70 5.04
C LYS A 259 22.06 -2.61 5.83
N ASP A 260 21.76 -3.92 5.84
CA ASP A 260 22.45 -4.94 6.61
C ASP A 260 22.31 -4.84 8.16
N ALA A 261 21.42 -3.98 8.66
CA ALA A 261 20.98 -4.07 10.04
C ALA A 261 20.00 -5.26 10.18
N TYR A 262 20.25 -6.14 11.15
CA TYR A 262 19.49 -7.37 11.35
C TYR A 262 19.03 -7.47 12.79
N LEU A 263 17.74 -7.33 13.05
CA LEU A 263 17.13 -7.50 14.36
C LEU A 263 16.71 -8.97 14.51
N LEU A 264 17.45 -9.73 15.32
CA LEU A 264 17.24 -11.16 15.55
C LEU A 264 16.59 -11.36 16.92
N PHE A 265 15.31 -11.63 16.95
CA PHE A 265 14.59 -11.91 18.19
C PHE A 265 14.89 -13.32 18.72
N SER A 266 14.74 -13.52 20.04
CA SER A 266 15.11 -14.78 20.70
C SER A 266 14.21 -15.96 20.29
N GLY A 267 12.95 -15.71 19.93
CA GLY A 267 11.95 -16.74 19.65
C GLY A 267 11.56 -17.59 20.88
N LYS A 268 11.86 -17.09 22.10
CA LYS A 268 11.49 -17.72 23.38
C LYS A 268 10.34 -16.96 24.01
N ALA A 269 9.26 -17.64 24.34
CA ALA A 269 8.02 -17.03 24.81
C ALA A 269 8.21 -16.22 26.12
N ASP A 270 8.95 -16.73 27.09
CA ASP A 270 9.17 -16.04 28.35
C ASP A 270 9.89 -14.68 28.21
N ASP A 271 10.64 -14.49 27.12
CA ASP A 271 11.29 -13.20 26.84
C ASP A 271 10.27 -12.10 26.44
N PHE A 272 9.02 -12.47 26.10
CA PHE A 272 7.96 -11.55 25.71
C PHE A 272 6.91 -11.32 26.82
N LEU A 273 7.32 -11.50 28.05
CA LEU A 273 6.58 -11.15 29.27
C LEU A 273 7.17 -9.89 29.91
N PRO A 274 6.43 -9.14 30.73
CA PRO A 274 5.04 -9.40 31.13
C PRO A 274 4.05 -9.22 29.98
N GLU A 275 2.85 -9.74 30.21
CA GLU A 275 1.73 -9.62 29.27
C GLU A 275 1.35 -8.15 28.99
N VAL A 276 0.94 -7.90 27.77
CA VAL A 276 0.47 -6.58 27.32
C VAL A 276 -0.98 -6.66 26.83
N TRP A 277 -1.69 -5.55 26.88
CA TRP A 277 -2.98 -5.44 26.22
C TRP A 277 -2.81 -5.60 24.71
N THR A 278 -3.47 -6.59 24.16
CA THR A 278 -3.35 -6.99 22.77
C THR A 278 -4.69 -7.51 22.24
N ARG A 279 -4.71 -7.96 21.00
CA ARG A 279 -5.83 -8.64 20.38
C ARG A 279 -5.36 -9.88 19.66
N TRP A 280 -6.02 -11.00 19.89
CA TRP A 280 -5.70 -12.29 19.31
C TRP A 280 -6.90 -12.88 18.61
N GLU A 281 -6.79 -13.18 17.32
CA GLU A 281 -7.90 -13.60 16.44
C GLU A 281 -9.21 -12.83 16.70
N GLY A 282 -9.14 -11.52 16.75
CA GLY A 282 -10.32 -10.66 16.88
C GLY A 282 -10.88 -10.50 18.29
N THR A 283 -10.21 -11.01 19.32
CA THR A 283 -10.66 -10.91 20.73
C THR A 283 -9.59 -10.22 21.58
N GLU A 284 -9.99 -9.23 22.37
CA GLU A 284 -9.07 -8.51 23.28
C GLU A 284 -8.67 -9.35 24.47
N LEU A 285 -7.40 -9.20 24.91
CA LEU A 285 -6.81 -9.90 26.06
C LEU A 285 -5.55 -9.19 26.55
N TYR A 286 -4.99 -9.65 27.67
CA TYR A 286 -3.60 -9.46 28.04
C TYR A 286 -2.84 -10.74 27.73
N GLY A 287 -1.86 -10.66 26.83
CA GLY A 287 -1.10 -11.83 26.33
C GLY A 287 0.38 -11.51 26.12
N HIS A 288 1.14 -12.48 25.62
CA HIS A 288 2.55 -12.28 25.26
C HIS A 288 2.70 -11.07 24.34
N SER A 289 3.72 -10.24 24.65
CA SER A 289 3.97 -9.05 23.85
C SER A 289 4.40 -9.41 22.43
N PRO A 290 3.92 -8.68 21.40
CA PRO A 290 4.53 -8.71 20.08
C PRO A 290 6.02 -8.36 20.11
N MET A 291 6.77 -8.78 19.09
CA MET A 291 8.22 -8.49 18.99
C MET A 291 8.47 -6.98 18.94
N ILE A 292 7.69 -6.26 18.13
CA ILE A 292 7.66 -4.80 18.12
C ILE A 292 6.23 -4.36 18.45
N TYR A 293 6.10 -3.56 19.49
CA TYR A 293 4.80 -3.15 20.02
C TYR A 293 4.71 -1.64 20.18
N ALA A 294 3.56 -1.08 19.91
CA ALA A 294 3.22 0.30 20.28
C ALA A 294 1.78 0.38 20.78
N LYS A 295 1.54 1.20 21.80
CA LYS A 295 0.22 1.43 22.38
C LYS A 295 -0.04 2.92 22.50
N HIS A 296 -1.18 3.37 21.93
CA HIS A 296 -1.63 4.77 21.96
C HIS A 296 -0.55 5.78 21.52
N ALA A 297 0.37 5.33 20.65
CA ALA A 297 1.42 6.18 20.10
C ALA A 297 0.93 6.87 18.81
N THR A 298 1.45 8.04 18.54
CA THR A 298 1.19 8.79 17.31
C THR A 298 2.48 9.14 16.60
N ASN A 299 2.43 9.22 15.27
CA ASN A 299 3.58 9.61 14.44
C ASN A 299 4.79 8.68 14.68
N ILE A 300 4.61 7.40 14.34
CA ILE A 300 5.61 6.35 14.53
C ILE A 300 5.97 5.70 13.19
N ALA A 301 7.23 5.31 13.06
CA ALA A 301 7.66 4.61 11.85
C ALA A 301 8.69 3.50 12.15
N ILE A 302 8.69 2.49 11.26
CA ILE A 302 9.75 1.52 11.09
C ILE A 302 10.18 1.61 9.62
N THR A 303 11.41 2.05 9.36
CA THR A 303 11.86 2.32 7.98
C THR A 303 13.24 1.77 7.71
N GLY A 304 13.67 1.81 6.45
CA GLY A 304 15.03 1.47 6.04
C GLY A 304 15.10 0.24 5.15
N GLN A 305 16.26 -0.42 5.14
CA GLN A 305 16.54 -1.60 4.28
C GLN A 305 17.03 -2.81 5.08
N GLY A 306 16.89 -2.76 6.41
CA GLY A 306 17.30 -3.86 7.29
C GLY A 306 16.26 -4.97 7.39
N THR A 307 16.58 -5.98 8.18
CA THR A 307 15.76 -7.18 8.37
C THR A 307 15.31 -7.31 9.83
N ILE A 308 14.06 -7.69 10.02
CA ILE A 308 13.49 -8.12 11.30
C ILE A 308 13.22 -9.62 11.19
N ASP A 309 13.84 -10.41 12.04
CA ASP A 309 13.65 -11.86 12.12
C ASP A 309 13.06 -12.23 13.49
N ALA A 310 11.79 -12.59 13.50
CA ALA A 310 11.04 -12.88 14.70
C ALA A 310 11.33 -14.27 15.29
N GLN A 311 12.04 -15.15 14.56
CA GLN A 311 12.39 -16.52 14.99
C GLN A 311 11.18 -17.37 15.44
N GLY A 312 10.02 -17.15 14.82
CA GLY A 312 8.77 -17.84 15.15
C GLY A 312 8.84 -19.37 15.02
N GLY A 313 9.78 -19.88 14.22
CA GLY A 313 10.03 -21.32 14.07
C GLY A 313 10.65 -22.02 15.29
N ARG A 314 11.10 -21.28 16.29
CA ARG A 314 11.71 -21.91 17.50
C ARG A 314 10.65 -22.49 18.43
N GLU A 315 10.14 -21.70 19.35
CA GLU A 315 9.17 -22.18 20.34
C GLU A 315 7.73 -22.02 19.82
N PHE A 316 7.41 -20.88 19.20
CA PHE A 316 6.04 -20.55 18.82
C PHE A 316 5.45 -21.46 17.74
N ALA A 317 6.25 -22.01 16.82
CA ALA A 317 5.72 -22.88 15.76
C ALA A 317 4.99 -24.10 16.31
N SER A 318 5.51 -24.70 17.40
CA SER A 318 4.87 -25.85 18.06
C SER A 318 3.54 -25.50 18.70
N TRP A 319 3.34 -24.24 19.10
CA TRP A 319 2.12 -23.79 19.76
C TRP A 319 0.90 -23.85 18.86
N SER A 320 1.06 -23.69 17.55
CA SER A 320 -0.05 -23.76 16.59
C SER A 320 -0.86 -25.06 16.68
N GLN A 321 -0.23 -26.16 17.11
CA GLN A 321 -0.88 -27.46 17.24
C GLN A 321 -1.55 -27.67 18.61
N ILE A 322 -1.09 -26.99 19.66
CA ILE A 322 -1.52 -27.23 21.05
C ILE A 322 -2.30 -26.06 21.68
N GLU A 323 -2.36 -24.90 21.03
CA GLU A 323 -3.04 -23.69 21.53
C GLU A 323 -4.58 -23.80 21.61
N VAL A 324 -5.16 -24.91 21.17
CA VAL A 324 -6.62 -25.12 21.06
C VAL A 324 -7.36 -24.84 22.38
N SER A 325 -6.80 -25.25 23.50
CA SER A 325 -7.41 -25.04 24.83
C SER A 325 -7.50 -23.55 25.17
N ASP A 326 -6.39 -22.82 25.09
CA ASP A 326 -6.34 -21.38 25.41
C ASP A 326 -7.14 -20.56 24.39
N ARG A 327 -7.06 -20.91 23.10
CA ARG A 327 -7.88 -20.32 22.05
C ARG A 327 -9.39 -20.45 22.36
N ASN A 328 -9.85 -21.65 22.73
CA ASN A 328 -11.26 -21.88 23.05
C ASN A 328 -11.67 -21.17 24.34
N ARG A 329 -10.78 -21.07 25.34
CA ARG A 329 -10.99 -20.30 26.55
C ARG A 329 -11.16 -18.83 26.24
N LEU A 330 -10.27 -18.23 25.46
CA LEU A 330 -10.36 -16.83 25.05
C LEU A 330 -11.65 -16.54 24.26
N ARG A 331 -11.97 -17.37 23.28
CA ARG A 331 -13.20 -17.23 22.47
C ARG A 331 -14.46 -17.29 23.34
N LYS A 332 -14.49 -18.18 24.34
CA LYS A 332 -15.61 -18.28 25.30
C LYS A 332 -15.70 -17.03 26.20
N MET A 333 -14.55 -16.48 26.62
CA MET A 333 -14.53 -15.23 27.40
C MET A 333 -15.02 -14.04 26.58
N GLY A 334 -14.60 -13.94 25.30
CA GLY A 334 -15.10 -12.92 24.37
C GLY A 334 -16.59 -13.04 24.10
N GLU A 335 -17.11 -14.27 23.89
CA GLU A 335 -18.54 -14.52 23.67
C GLU A 335 -19.40 -14.13 24.88
N LYS A 336 -18.87 -14.32 26.10
CA LYS A 336 -19.53 -13.95 27.36
C LYS A 336 -19.28 -12.51 27.79
N LEU A 337 -18.54 -11.72 26.99
CA LEU A 337 -18.16 -10.34 27.30
C LEU A 337 -17.48 -10.20 28.68
N ILE A 338 -16.68 -11.19 29.10
CA ILE A 338 -15.88 -11.09 30.30
C ILE A 338 -14.97 -9.86 30.18
N PRO A 339 -14.81 -9.03 31.21
CA PRO A 339 -13.93 -7.86 31.14
C PRO A 339 -12.52 -8.19 30.66
N VAL A 340 -11.95 -7.35 29.79
CA VAL A 340 -10.62 -7.58 29.20
C VAL A 340 -9.52 -7.73 30.27
N THR A 341 -9.67 -7.01 31.39
CA THR A 341 -8.76 -7.09 32.55
C THR A 341 -8.70 -8.47 33.21
N GLU A 342 -9.69 -9.31 32.97
CA GLU A 342 -9.74 -10.69 33.47
C GLU A 342 -9.26 -11.72 32.42
N ARG A 343 -9.05 -11.29 31.18
CA ARG A 343 -8.60 -12.16 30.07
C ARG A 343 -7.07 -12.22 30.05
N ILE A 344 -6.47 -12.85 31.06
CA ILE A 344 -5.01 -12.95 31.21
C ILE A 344 -4.51 -14.24 30.58
N PHE A 345 -3.62 -14.08 29.58
CA PHE A 345 -2.98 -15.14 28.80
C PHE A 345 -1.48 -14.89 28.69
N GLY A 346 -0.84 -14.74 29.85
CA GLY A 346 0.60 -14.55 29.99
C GLY A 346 1.33 -15.87 30.26
N LYS A 347 2.16 -15.89 31.31
CA LYS A 347 2.98 -17.05 31.67
C LYS A 347 2.15 -18.33 31.78
N GLY A 348 2.62 -19.40 31.15
CA GLY A 348 1.97 -20.71 31.16
C GLY A 348 0.80 -20.86 30.18
N THR A 349 0.51 -19.85 29.36
CA THR A 349 -0.42 -19.95 28.24
C THR A 349 0.32 -19.96 26.90
N ILE A 350 -0.33 -20.45 25.85
CA ILE A 350 0.31 -20.79 24.59
C ILE A 350 -0.32 -20.09 23.39
N LEU A 351 -0.79 -18.84 23.54
CA LEU A 351 -1.24 -18.02 22.42
C LEU A 351 -0.05 -17.25 21.81
N ARG A 352 0.19 -17.46 20.53
CA ARG A 352 1.32 -16.87 19.79
C ARG A 352 1.15 -15.36 19.61
N PRO A 353 2.16 -14.52 19.90
CA PRO A 353 2.07 -13.08 19.64
C PRO A 353 2.25 -12.74 18.18
N SER A 354 1.70 -11.61 17.72
CA SER A 354 2.01 -11.01 16.42
C SER A 354 3.48 -10.55 16.36
N CYS A 355 4.04 -10.40 15.15
CA CYS A 355 5.42 -9.89 15.02
C CYS A 355 5.48 -8.39 15.31
N ILE A 356 4.71 -7.57 14.56
CA ILE A 356 4.62 -6.12 14.75
C ILE A 356 3.15 -5.79 15.02
N GLN A 357 2.86 -5.22 16.18
CA GLN A 357 1.49 -4.82 16.51
C GLN A 357 1.43 -3.38 17.02
N PHE A 358 0.48 -2.64 16.47
CA PHE A 358 0.15 -1.29 16.90
C PHE A 358 -1.27 -1.30 17.49
N MET A 359 -1.41 -0.89 18.76
CA MET A 359 -2.68 -0.85 19.47
C MET A 359 -3.14 0.59 19.70
N GLY A 360 -4.22 1.01 19.03
CA GLY A 360 -4.79 2.37 19.19
C GLY A 360 -3.84 3.49 18.76
N CYS A 361 -3.00 3.25 17.76
CA CYS A 361 -2.00 4.19 17.27
C CYS A 361 -2.49 4.97 16.05
N SER A 362 -1.84 6.10 15.76
CA SER A 362 -2.16 6.90 14.58
C SER A 362 -0.92 7.44 13.88
N ARG A 363 -1.05 7.72 12.58
CA ARG A 363 0.06 8.15 11.70
C ARG A 363 1.23 7.18 11.78
N ILE A 364 1.07 6.03 11.13
CA ILE A 364 2.00 4.90 11.16
C ILE A 364 2.62 4.72 9.78
N LEU A 365 3.93 4.50 9.74
CA LEU A 365 4.65 4.14 8.51
C LEU A 365 5.52 2.90 8.75
N VAL A 366 5.34 1.87 7.91
CA VAL A 366 6.26 0.72 7.80
C VAL A 366 6.77 0.68 6.37
N GLU A 367 8.08 0.90 6.17
CA GLU A 367 8.63 1.10 4.83
C GLU A 367 10.00 0.47 4.62
N GLY A 368 10.16 -0.24 3.50
CA GLY A 368 11.44 -0.66 2.92
C GLY A 368 12.11 -1.87 3.58
N ILE A 369 11.66 -2.31 4.74
CA ILE A 369 12.24 -3.40 5.52
C ILE A 369 11.85 -4.79 5.02
N THR A 370 12.64 -5.80 5.40
CA THR A 370 12.29 -7.21 5.26
C THR A 370 11.89 -7.80 6.61
N ILE A 371 10.79 -8.55 6.67
CA ILE A 371 10.31 -9.23 7.89
C ILE A 371 10.29 -10.74 7.62
N LYS A 372 10.89 -11.52 8.55
CA LYS A 372 11.02 -12.96 8.43
C LYS A 372 10.51 -13.69 9.67
N ASN A 373 10.07 -14.92 9.43
CA ASN A 373 9.81 -15.91 10.48
C ASN A 373 8.85 -15.40 11.56
N SER A 374 7.74 -14.76 11.18
CA SER A 374 6.70 -14.32 12.12
C SER A 374 6.08 -15.51 12.84
N PRO A 375 5.86 -15.44 14.16
CA PRO A 375 5.22 -16.54 14.91
C PRO A 375 3.70 -16.62 14.66
N PHE A 376 3.08 -15.51 14.27
CA PHE A 376 1.64 -15.32 14.04
C PHE A 376 1.44 -14.18 13.02
N TRP A 377 0.33 -13.47 13.00
CA TRP A 377 0.09 -12.33 12.11
C TRP A 377 1.28 -11.35 12.10
N THR A 378 1.75 -11.00 10.91
CA THR A 378 3.06 -10.32 10.81
C THR A 378 2.96 -8.83 11.11
N ILE A 379 2.12 -8.07 10.40
CA ILE A 379 1.86 -6.65 10.68
C ILE A 379 0.39 -6.51 11.06
N HIS A 380 0.13 -6.19 12.31
CA HIS A 380 -1.20 -6.19 12.91
C HIS A 380 -1.54 -4.83 13.54
N PRO A 381 -1.98 -3.84 12.75
CA PRO A 381 -2.51 -2.59 13.29
C PRO A 381 -3.95 -2.81 13.79
N VAL A 382 -4.19 -2.55 15.07
CA VAL A 382 -5.48 -2.71 15.75
C VAL A 382 -5.95 -1.37 16.27
N TYR A 383 -7.18 -0.98 15.95
CA TYR A 383 -7.74 0.32 16.35
C TYR A 383 -6.92 1.52 15.88
N CYS A 384 -6.19 1.35 14.80
CA CYS A 384 -5.30 2.38 14.27
C CYS A 384 -6.00 3.29 13.26
N ASP A 385 -5.34 4.42 12.97
CA ASP A 385 -5.77 5.35 11.94
C ASP A 385 -4.57 5.95 11.21
N ASN A 386 -4.70 6.17 9.89
CA ASN A 386 -3.63 6.70 9.04
C ASN A 386 -2.38 5.81 9.03
N VAL A 387 -2.51 4.64 8.40
CA VAL A 387 -1.48 3.60 8.33
C VAL A 387 -0.95 3.49 6.90
N ILE A 388 0.37 3.53 6.74
CA ILE A 388 1.04 3.28 5.46
C ILE A 388 2.01 2.11 5.64
N VAL A 389 1.82 1.06 4.83
CA VAL A 389 2.74 -0.07 4.68
C VAL A 389 3.19 -0.10 3.23
N ARG A 390 4.48 0.15 2.97
CA ARG A 390 4.94 0.21 1.59
C ARG A 390 6.36 -0.30 1.38
N SER A 391 6.58 -0.86 0.19
CA SER A 391 7.91 -1.32 -0.26
C SER A 391 8.58 -2.29 0.70
N ILE A 392 7.78 -3.08 1.44
CA ILE A 392 8.29 -4.12 2.35
C ILE A 392 8.30 -5.48 1.68
N THR A 393 9.11 -6.38 2.22
CA THR A 393 9.06 -7.81 1.90
C THR A 393 8.76 -8.60 3.18
N ILE A 394 7.74 -9.44 3.15
CA ILE A 394 7.47 -10.44 4.18
C ILE A 394 7.84 -11.82 3.61
N ASP A 395 8.63 -12.59 4.37
CA ASP A 395 9.10 -13.93 4.01
C ASP A 395 8.96 -14.84 5.24
N SER A 396 7.79 -15.47 5.38
CA SER A 396 7.38 -16.15 6.62
C SER A 396 6.40 -17.29 6.30
N HIS A 397 6.74 -18.53 6.64
CA HIS A 397 6.07 -19.75 6.17
C HIS A 397 5.58 -20.67 7.30
N TYR A 398 5.02 -20.10 8.38
CA TYR A 398 4.40 -20.85 9.47
C TYR A 398 2.86 -20.69 9.46
N PRO A 399 2.09 -21.54 10.17
CA PRO A 399 0.65 -21.36 10.30
C PRO A 399 0.26 -20.00 10.90
N ASN A 400 -0.77 -19.38 10.36
CA ASN A 400 -1.32 -18.07 10.76
C ASN A 400 -0.31 -16.91 10.72
N ASN A 401 0.71 -16.99 9.88
CA ASN A 401 1.60 -15.85 9.67
C ASN A 401 1.19 -15.03 8.44
N ASP A 402 -0.05 -14.58 8.50
CA ASP A 402 -0.62 -13.61 7.58
C ASP A 402 0.33 -12.41 7.43
N GLY A 403 0.37 -11.80 6.25
CA GLY A 403 1.33 -10.72 5.99
C GLY A 403 0.94 -9.40 6.65
N CYS A 404 -0.28 -8.93 6.40
CA CYS A 404 -0.78 -7.69 7.00
C CYS A 404 -2.27 -7.80 7.32
N ASP A 405 -2.62 -7.55 8.59
CA ASP A 405 -3.95 -7.70 9.15
C ASP A 405 -4.48 -6.39 9.74
N PRO A 406 -4.92 -5.43 8.92
CA PRO A 406 -5.60 -4.25 9.44
C PRO A 406 -6.87 -4.67 10.16
N GLU A 407 -6.95 -4.46 11.49
CA GLU A 407 -8.09 -4.85 12.31
C GLU A 407 -8.75 -3.65 12.99
N SER A 408 -10.04 -3.43 12.73
CA SER A 408 -10.77 -2.26 13.23
C SER A 408 -10.01 -0.93 12.99
N THR A 409 -9.36 -0.84 11.84
CA THR A 409 -8.38 0.19 11.46
C THR A 409 -8.86 0.96 10.25
N SER A 410 -8.60 2.26 10.19
CA SER A 410 -9.09 3.15 9.14
C SER A 410 -7.96 3.87 8.40
N ASN A 411 -8.24 4.31 7.16
CA ASN A 411 -7.34 5.12 6.34
C ASN A 411 -5.97 4.44 6.16
N VAL A 412 -5.99 3.29 5.46
CA VAL A 412 -4.82 2.41 5.28
C VAL A 412 -4.38 2.41 3.83
N LEU A 413 -3.08 2.54 3.60
CA LEU A 413 -2.44 2.31 2.31
C LEU A 413 -1.42 1.18 2.44
N ILE A 414 -1.61 0.11 1.64
CA ILE A 414 -0.64 -0.97 1.47
C ILE A 414 -0.19 -0.96 0.02
N GLU A 415 1.07 -0.62 -0.25
CA GLU A 415 1.54 -0.48 -1.63
C GLU A 415 2.96 -0.98 -1.87
N LYS A 416 3.21 -1.51 -3.07
CA LYS A 416 4.54 -1.95 -3.54
C LYS A 416 5.19 -2.97 -2.63
N CYS A 417 4.39 -3.86 -2.03
CA CYS A 417 4.84 -4.87 -1.09
C CYS A 417 4.94 -6.25 -1.75
N ILE A 418 5.80 -7.09 -1.20
CA ILE A 418 5.94 -8.50 -1.57
C ILE A 418 5.59 -9.34 -0.35
N PHE A 419 4.56 -10.18 -0.49
CA PHE A 419 4.10 -11.09 0.57
C PHE A 419 4.40 -12.52 0.16
N ARG A 420 5.34 -13.17 0.86
CA ARG A 420 5.61 -14.61 0.85
C ARG A 420 5.22 -15.15 2.21
N THR A 421 4.03 -15.73 2.31
CA THR A 421 3.40 -16.05 3.59
C THR A 421 2.90 -17.48 3.62
N GLY A 422 2.94 -18.11 4.80
CA GLY A 422 2.35 -19.44 5.02
C GLY A 422 0.82 -19.39 5.19
N ASP A 423 0.28 -18.22 5.57
CA ASP A 423 -1.16 -17.94 5.60
C ASP A 423 -1.50 -16.76 4.68
N ASP A 424 -2.64 -16.09 4.84
CA ASP A 424 -3.15 -15.06 3.94
C ASP A 424 -2.10 -13.94 3.66
N ALA A 425 -1.97 -13.47 2.41
CA ALA A 425 -1.06 -12.36 2.13
C ALA A 425 -1.52 -11.07 2.82
N ILE A 426 -2.81 -10.76 2.72
CA ILE A 426 -3.48 -9.68 3.46
C ILE A 426 -4.81 -10.21 3.96
N ALA A 427 -5.11 -10.00 5.25
CA ALA A 427 -6.40 -10.36 5.83
C ALA A 427 -7.00 -9.21 6.65
N ILE A 428 -8.02 -8.56 6.10
CA ILE A 428 -8.69 -7.43 6.76
C ILE A 428 -9.67 -7.98 7.80
N LYS A 429 -9.53 -7.52 9.03
CA LYS A 429 -10.26 -7.97 10.21
C LYS A 429 -11.02 -6.82 10.89
N ALA A 430 -12.04 -7.13 11.69
CA ALA A 430 -12.79 -6.16 12.50
C ALA A 430 -13.44 -6.83 13.73
N GLY A 431 -12.69 -7.69 14.43
CA GLY A 431 -13.16 -8.36 15.65
C GLY A 431 -13.99 -9.60 15.44
N ARG A 432 -14.07 -10.41 16.49
CA ARG A 432 -14.71 -11.73 16.50
C ARG A 432 -15.97 -11.73 17.37
N ASP A 433 -17.04 -12.30 16.82
CA ASP A 433 -18.28 -12.70 17.51
C ASP A 433 -18.89 -11.59 18.41
N ALA A 434 -19.30 -11.90 19.62
CA ALA A 434 -19.91 -10.95 20.55
C ALA A 434 -18.94 -9.80 20.91
N ASP A 435 -17.67 -10.10 21.19
CA ASP A 435 -16.64 -9.10 21.50
C ASP A 435 -16.48 -8.09 20.35
N GLY A 436 -16.38 -8.58 19.12
CA GLY A 436 -16.25 -7.72 17.94
C GLY A 436 -17.52 -6.91 17.63
N ARG A 437 -18.71 -7.47 17.88
CA ARG A 437 -19.98 -6.75 17.70
C ARG A 437 -20.18 -5.68 18.77
N GLU A 438 -19.82 -5.95 20.02
CA GLU A 438 -19.90 -4.99 21.12
C GLU A 438 -19.00 -3.78 20.89
N ILE A 439 -17.75 -4.02 20.49
CA ILE A 439 -16.81 -2.96 20.11
C ILE A 439 -17.33 -2.18 18.89
N GLY A 440 -17.90 -2.87 17.90
CA GLY A 440 -18.58 -2.27 16.75
C GLY A 440 -17.71 -1.37 15.87
N ARG A 441 -16.37 -1.48 15.95
CA ARG A 441 -15.46 -0.63 15.20
C ARG A 441 -15.05 -1.29 13.88
N PRO A 442 -15.43 -0.73 12.72
CA PRO A 442 -15.12 -1.30 11.42
C PRO A 442 -13.67 -1.06 11.00
N SER A 443 -13.18 -1.89 10.08
CA SER A 443 -12.06 -1.56 9.22
C SER A 443 -12.58 -0.87 7.96
N LYS A 444 -12.02 0.31 7.60
CA LYS A 444 -12.55 1.11 6.49
C LYS A 444 -11.51 1.98 5.80
N ASN A 445 -11.84 2.35 4.56
CA ASN A 445 -10.98 3.22 3.75
C ASN A 445 -9.58 2.61 3.57
N ILE A 446 -9.52 1.41 2.99
CA ILE A 446 -8.28 0.65 2.81
C ILE A 446 -7.96 0.58 1.32
N VAL A 447 -6.76 1.00 0.96
CA VAL A 447 -6.24 0.89 -0.41
C VAL A 447 -5.06 -0.05 -0.45
N ILE A 448 -5.12 -1.07 -1.32
CA ILE A 448 -4.06 -2.06 -1.56
C ILE A 448 -3.68 -1.96 -3.02
N ARG A 449 -2.41 -1.68 -3.34
CA ARG A 449 -2.02 -1.54 -4.74
C ARG A 449 -0.58 -1.91 -5.05
N ASN A 450 -0.33 -2.30 -6.29
CA ASN A 450 1.02 -2.56 -6.81
C ASN A 450 1.78 -3.61 -5.96
N CYS A 451 1.13 -4.69 -5.53
CA CYS A 451 1.71 -5.71 -4.68
C CYS A 451 1.86 -7.06 -5.41
N LEU A 452 2.76 -7.89 -4.89
CA LEU A 452 2.94 -9.27 -5.30
C LEU A 452 2.58 -10.20 -4.12
N PHE A 453 1.62 -11.10 -4.34
CA PHE A 453 1.19 -12.10 -3.38
C PHE A 453 1.67 -13.50 -3.78
N GLN A 454 2.51 -14.10 -2.95
CA GLN A 454 3.01 -15.47 -3.06
C GLN A 454 2.70 -16.22 -1.76
N SER A 455 1.42 -16.32 -1.43
CA SER A 455 0.93 -16.96 -0.20
C SER A 455 0.69 -18.46 -0.41
N GLU A 456 0.98 -19.26 0.59
CA GLU A 456 0.61 -20.68 0.63
C GLU A 456 -0.88 -20.89 0.94
N CYS A 457 -1.56 -19.84 1.46
CA CYS A 457 -2.99 -19.82 1.74
C CYS A 457 -3.73 -18.91 0.73
N ASN A 458 -4.23 -17.77 1.13
CA ASN A 458 -5.04 -16.94 0.23
C ASN A 458 -4.32 -15.63 -0.14
N GLY A 459 -4.75 -15.03 -1.23
CA GLY A 459 -4.27 -13.70 -1.64
C GLY A 459 -4.85 -12.61 -0.75
N LEU A 460 -5.94 -11.98 -1.15
CA LEU A 460 -6.70 -11.08 -0.30
C LEU A 460 -7.79 -11.85 0.45
N CYS A 461 -7.82 -11.72 1.77
CA CYS A 461 -8.94 -12.13 2.60
C CYS A 461 -9.63 -10.94 3.27
N ILE A 462 -10.96 -11.00 3.41
CA ILE A 462 -11.72 -10.22 4.38
C ILE A 462 -12.42 -11.20 5.31
N GLY A 463 -12.11 -11.13 6.59
CA GLY A 463 -12.60 -12.06 7.60
C GLY A 463 -11.59 -13.17 7.95
N SER A 464 -12.05 -14.24 8.66
CA SER A 464 -13.42 -14.44 9.21
C SER A 464 -13.78 -13.50 10.36
N GLU A 465 -12.82 -12.90 11.05
CA GLU A 465 -13.00 -11.97 12.16
C GLU A 465 -13.40 -10.59 11.62
N MET A 466 -14.71 -10.39 11.33
CA MET A 466 -15.21 -9.15 10.71
C MET A 466 -16.50 -8.63 11.37
N SER A 467 -16.69 -8.94 12.64
CA SER A 467 -17.93 -8.69 13.38
C SER A 467 -18.25 -7.20 13.53
N GLY A 468 -17.26 -6.31 13.54
CA GLY A 468 -17.42 -4.85 13.53
C GLY A 468 -17.68 -4.25 12.16
N GLY A 469 -17.59 -5.07 11.09
CA GLY A 469 -17.78 -4.64 9.70
C GLY A 469 -16.50 -4.23 8.96
N VAL A 470 -16.54 -4.39 7.64
CA VAL A 470 -15.48 -3.94 6.72
C VAL A 470 -16.11 -3.19 5.55
N GLU A 471 -15.59 -2.00 5.24
CA GLU A 471 -16.14 -1.18 4.17
C GLU A 471 -15.10 -0.31 3.45
N ASN A 472 -15.40 0.06 2.21
CA ASN A 472 -14.59 0.94 1.38
C ASN A 472 -13.15 0.39 1.21
N VAL A 473 -13.03 -0.81 0.63
CA VAL A 473 -11.75 -1.45 0.31
C VAL A 473 -11.52 -1.40 -1.19
N TYR A 474 -10.37 -0.89 -1.57
CA TYR A 474 -9.95 -0.73 -2.96
C TYR A 474 -8.66 -1.50 -3.20
N MET A 475 -8.68 -2.43 -4.14
CA MET A 475 -7.53 -3.25 -4.53
C MET A 475 -7.24 -3.05 -6.01
N ASP A 476 -6.01 -2.67 -6.35
CA ASP A 476 -5.63 -2.36 -7.72
C ASP A 476 -4.21 -2.81 -8.08
N ASN A 477 -4.04 -3.32 -9.31
CA ASN A 477 -2.76 -3.72 -9.87
C ASN A 477 -1.98 -4.70 -8.97
N ILE A 478 -2.53 -5.89 -8.76
CA ILE A 478 -1.93 -6.95 -7.96
C ILE A 478 -1.58 -8.16 -8.82
N GLN A 479 -0.42 -8.73 -8.56
CA GLN A 479 -0.02 -10.02 -9.08
C GLN A 479 -0.17 -11.08 -7.98
N ILE A 480 -0.87 -12.16 -8.27
CA ILE A 480 -1.10 -13.27 -7.34
C ILE A 480 -0.51 -14.54 -7.98
N GLY A 481 0.41 -15.18 -7.29
CA GLY A 481 0.98 -16.45 -7.69
C GLY A 481 0.02 -17.62 -7.47
N THR A 482 0.55 -18.78 -7.06
CA THR A 482 -0.26 -19.95 -6.72
C THR A 482 -0.74 -19.88 -5.28
N VAL A 483 -2.06 -19.80 -5.07
CA VAL A 483 -2.71 -19.65 -3.75
C VAL A 483 -3.86 -20.66 -3.58
N LYS A 484 -4.41 -20.77 -2.35
CA LYS A 484 -5.66 -21.56 -2.13
C LYS A 484 -6.87 -20.85 -2.75
N ASN A 485 -7.14 -19.59 -2.37
CA ASN A 485 -8.13 -18.75 -3.03
C ASN A 485 -7.51 -17.37 -3.31
N ALA A 486 -7.79 -16.79 -4.48
CA ALA A 486 -7.17 -15.52 -4.82
C ALA A 486 -7.83 -14.34 -4.08
N LEU A 487 -9.15 -14.27 -4.11
CA LEU A 487 -9.96 -13.26 -3.43
C LEU A 487 -11.02 -13.98 -2.57
N TYR A 488 -10.94 -13.84 -1.26
CA TYR A 488 -11.76 -14.61 -0.34
C TYR A 488 -12.47 -13.74 0.71
N PHE A 489 -13.78 -13.71 0.69
CA PHE A 489 -14.65 -13.01 1.63
C PHE A 489 -15.34 -14.07 2.50
N LYS A 490 -14.93 -14.21 3.76
CA LYS A 490 -15.30 -15.34 4.63
C LYS A 490 -15.92 -14.90 5.95
N SER A 491 -17.02 -15.57 6.34
CA SER A 491 -17.72 -15.36 7.61
C SER A 491 -18.58 -16.55 7.96
N ASN A 492 -19.13 -16.60 9.18
CA ASN A 492 -20.19 -17.51 9.58
C ASN A 492 -21.21 -16.82 10.51
N ARG A 493 -22.26 -17.54 10.92
CA ARG A 493 -23.33 -16.99 11.76
C ARG A 493 -22.92 -16.62 13.20
N ASP A 494 -21.72 -16.92 13.63
CA ASP A 494 -21.21 -16.42 14.92
C ASP A 494 -20.78 -14.96 14.83
N ARG A 495 -20.38 -14.49 13.65
CA ARG A 495 -19.75 -13.19 13.40
C ARG A 495 -20.74 -12.01 13.39
N GLY A 496 -21.79 -12.07 12.58
CA GLY A 496 -22.55 -10.87 12.22
C GLY A 496 -21.72 -9.90 11.38
N GLY A 497 -21.96 -8.60 11.55
CA GLY A 497 -21.23 -7.57 10.80
C GLY A 497 -21.56 -7.51 9.32
N TYR A 498 -20.69 -6.86 8.55
CA TYR A 498 -20.88 -6.65 7.11
C TYR A 498 -19.56 -6.53 6.36
N ILE A 499 -19.60 -6.83 5.05
CA ILE A 499 -18.55 -6.50 4.08
C ILE A 499 -19.24 -5.76 2.94
N ARG A 500 -18.87 -4.49 2.70
CA ARG A 500 -19.53 -3.68 1.68
C ARG A 500 -18.62 -2.66 1.00
N ASN A 501 -19.02 -2.24 -0.20
CA ASN A 501 -18.30 -1.25 -1.00
C ASN A 501 -16.86 -1.69 -1.28
N ILE A 502 -16.71 -2.87 -1.87
CA ILE A 502 -15.42 -3.48 -2.20
C ILE A 502 -15.18 -3.31 -3.70
N GLN A 503 -14.04 -2.78 -4.05
CA GLN A 503 -13.64 -2.61 -5.44
C GLN A 503 -12.30 -3.28 -5.69
N VAL A 504 -12.25 -4.14 -6.71
CA VAL A 504 -11.05 -4.87 -7.10
C VAL A 504 -10.83 -4.69 -8.58
N SER A 505 -9.63 -4.27 -8.98
CA SER A 505 -9.30 -4.04 -10.38
C SER A 505 -7.87 -4.44 -10.74
N ASN A 506 -7.66 -4.77 -12.02
CA ASN A 506 -6.33 -5.02 -12.60
C ASN A 506 -5.55 -6.14 -11.88
N ILE A 507 -6.16 -7.32 -11.76
CA ILE A 507 -5.57 -8.47 -11.04
C ILE A 507 -5.11 -9.51 -12.04
N THR A 508 -3.87 -9.99 -11.86
CA THR A 508 -3.33 -11.14 -12.59
C THR A 508 -3.09 -12.28 -11.61
N ILE A 509 -3.60 -13.48 -11.92
CA ILE A 509 -3.55 -14.65 -11.05
C ILE A 509 -2.95 -15.82 -11.82
N GLU A 510 -1.91 -16.44 -11.27
CA GLU A 510 -1.31 -17.62 -11.83
C GLU A 510 -2.22 -18.84 -11.61
N ARG A 511 -2.50 -19.19 -10.35
CA ARG A 511 -3.32 -20.36 -10.01
C ARG A 511 -4.04 -20.20 -8.69
N SER A 512 -5.28 -20.65 -8.63
CA SER A 512 -6.02 -20.86 -7.39
C SER A 512 -6.36 -22.34 -7.24
N LYS A 513 -5.98 -22.96 -6.12
CA LYS A 513 -6.33 -24.35 -5.79
C LYS A 513 -7.82 -24.50 -5.45
N GLY A 514 -8.47 -23.43 -5.02
CA GLY A 514 -9.89 -23.35 -4.70
C GLY A 514 -10.66 -22.51 -5.72
N ALA A 515 -11.01 -21.28 -5.38
CA ALA A 515 -11.72 -20.37 -6.27
C ALA A 515 -10.92 -19.10 -6.54
N ILE A 516 -11.07 -18.54 -7.74
CA ILE A 516 -10.51 -17.22 -8.03
C ILE A 516 -11.23 -16.15 -7.19
N LEU A 517 -12.55 -16.18 -7.20
CA LEU A 517 -13.40 -15.29 -6.43
C LEU A 517 -14.33 -16.12 -5.53
N ARG A 518 -14.15 -16.03 -4.21
CA ARG A 518 -14.91 -16.80 -3.23
C ARG A 518 -15.61 -15.91 -2.23
N PHE A 519 -16.94 -16.04 -2.17
CA PHE A 519 -17.78 -15.47 -1.13
C PHE A 519 -18.38 -16.61 -0.31
N GLU A 520 -18.13 -16.64 0.98
CA GLU A 520 -18.59 -17.70 1.85
C GLU A 520 -19.09 -17.15 3.18
N THR A 521 -20.38 -17.20 3.41
CA THR A 521 -21.00 -16.80 4.68
C THR A 521 -21.15 -17.99 5.65
N ASN A 522 -20.61 -19.15 5.28
CA ASN A 522 -20.74 -20.39 6.02
C ASN A 522 -19.38 -21.04 6.29
N TYR A 523 -18.43 -20.17 6.64
CA TYR A 523 -17.07 -20.56 6.97
C TYR A 523 -17.03 -21.53 8.15
N PHE A 524 -16.06 -22.44 8.18
CA PHE A 524 -15.92 -23.47 9.20
C PHE A 524 -15.77 -22.90 10.62
N GLY A 525 -15.89 -23.79 11.63
CA GLY A 525 -15.78 -23.41 13.04
C GLY A 525 -17.02 -22.71 13.59
N PHE A 526 -18.18 -22.87 12.94
CA PHE A 526 -19.47 -22.39 13.40
C PHE A 526 -19.86 -23.03 14.74
N ARG A 527 -20.33 -22.24 15.70
CA ARG A 527 -20.65 -22.67 17.07
C ARG A 527 -22.11 -22.45 17.47
N GLY A 528 -22.99 -22.20 16.51
CA GLY A 528 -24.44 -22.10 16.75
C GLY A 528 -24.99 -20.69 16.86
N GLY A 529 -24.20 -19.66 16.47
CA GLY A 529 -24.66 -18.28 16.45
C GLY A 529 -25.79 -17.99 15.46
N ARG A 530 -26.50 -16.88 15.66
CA ARG A 530 -27.64 -16.45 14.83
C ARG A 530 -27.44 -15.09 14.20
N HIS A 531 -26.19 -14.70 13.97
CA HIS A 531 -25.80 -13.38 13.46
C HIS A 531 -25.28 -13.53 12.02
N ALA A 532 -26.16 -13.58 11.04
CA ALA A 532 -25.76 -13.62 9.64
C ALA A 532 -25.06 -12.32 9.23
N SER A 533 -23.98 -12.44 8.47
CA SER A 533 -23.20 -11.30 7.93
C SER A 533 -23.83 -10.79 6.64
N GLN A 534 -23.75 -9.48 6.39
CA GLN A 534 -24.22 -8.84 5.17
C GLN A 534 -23.07 -8.63 4.19
N TYR A 535 -23.18 -9.14 2.96
CA TYR A 535 -22.22 -8.88 1.88
C TYR A 535 -22.92 -8.14 0.74
N GLU A 536 -22.43 -6.94 0.41
CA GLU A 536 -23.10 -6.12 -0.60
C GLU A 536 -22.18 -5.11 -1.28
N ASN A 537 -22.52 -4.74 -2.52
CA ASN A 537 -21.88 -3.69 -3.30
C ASN A 537 -20.40 -4.01 -3.61
N PHE A 538 -20.16 -5.05 -4.39
CA PHE A 538 -18.83 -5.40 -4.88
C PHE A 538 -18.72 -5.08 -6.36
N ARG A 539 -17.58 -4.52 -6.75
CA ARG A 539 -17.22 -4.31 -8.13
C ARG A 539 -15.86 -4.93 -8.41
N ILE A 540 -15.82 -5.92 -9.30
CA ILE A 540 -14.63 -6.67 -9.68
C ILE A 540 -14.39 -6.45 -11.16
N SER A 541 -13.23 -5.93 -11.55
CA SER A 541 -12.96 -5.60 -12.95
C SER A 541 -11.53 -5.93 -13.38
N ASN A 542 -11.34 -6.22 -14.67
CA ASN A 542 -10.03 -6.48 -15.26
C ASN A 542 -9.24 -7.57 -14.53
N VAL A 543 -9.84 -8.74 -14.34
CA VAL A 543 -9.20 -9.89 -13.70
C VAL A 543 -8.81 -10.91 -14.77
N LYS A 544 -7.55 -11.31 -14.78
CA LYS A 544 -7.03 -12.38 -15.64
C LYS A 544 -6.44 -13.49 -14.77
N ALA A 545 -6.98 -14.70 -14.89
CA ALA A 545 -6.49 -15.86 -14.18
C ALA A 545 -6.12 -16.98 -15.15
N ASP A 546 -4.97 -17.61 -14.91
CA ASP A 546 -4.53 -18.73 -15.72
C ASP A 546 -5.29 -20.01 -15.34
N CYS A 547 -5.36 -20.34 -14.04
CA CYS A 547 -5.98 -21.60 -13.61
C CYS A 547 -6.72 -21.48 -12.28
N SER A 548 -7.87 -22.15 -12.21
CA SER A 548 -8.55 -22.53 -10.96
C SER A 548 -8.79 -24.02 -10.92
N ASP A 549 -8.39 -24.69 -9.83
CA ASP A 549 -8.61 -26.13 -9.70
C ASP A 549 -10.08 -26.48 -9.44
N HIS A 550 -10.87 -25.51 -8.96
CA HIS A 550 -12.30 -25.66 -8.72
C HIS A 550 -13.12 -24.58 -9.46
N TYR A 551 -13.59 -23.55 -8.77
CA TYR A 551 -14.51 -22.56 -9.33
C TYR A 551 -13.78 -21.30 -9.80
N ALA A 552 -14.21 -20.73 -10.91
CA ALA A 552 -13.82 -19.35 -11.21
C ALA A 552 -14.52 -18.38 -10.24
N ILE A 553 -15.84 -18.57 -10.01
CA ILE A 553 -16.65 -17.75 -9.10
C ILE A 553 -17.43 -18.68 -8.16
N PHE A 554 -17.31 -18.50 -6.86
CA PHE A 554 -18.05 -19.25 -5.85
C PHE A 554 -18.74 -18.29 -4.87
N MET A 555 -20.07 -18.41 -4.72
CA MET A 555 -20.87 -17.63 -3.77
C MET A 555 -21.82 -18.55 -3.01
N ASP A 556 -21.64 -18.67 -1.68
CA ASP A 556 -22.53 -19.42 -0.77
C ASP A 556 -23.04 -18.49 0.34
N GLY A 557 -24.21 -17.88 0.12
CA GLY A 557 -24.89 -17.00 1.05
C GLY A 557 -25.94 -17.69 1.92
N TYR A 558 -26.56 -16.90 2.80
CA TYR A 558 -27.74 -17.28 3.57
C TYR A 558 -29.01 -16.64 3.01
N GLU A 559 -30.14 -17.33 3.14
CA GLU A 559 -31.45 -16.83 2.66
C GLU A 559 -31.87 -15.54 3.36
N GLU A 560 -31.64 -15.44 4.67
CA GLU A 560 -31.98 -14.25 5.47
C GLU A 560 -31.09 -13.03 5.17
N LYS A 561 -29.90 -13.26 4.63
CA LYS A 561 -28.96 -12.20 4.20
C LYS A 561 -28.19 -12.67 2.95
N PRO A 562 -28.80 -12.59 1.77
CA PRO A 562 -28.14 -12.99 0.54
C PRO A 562 -26.96 -12.07 0.22
N ILE A 563 -25.98 -12.62 -0.48
CA ILE A 563 -24.90 -11.86 -1.11
C ILE A 563 -25.50 -11.04 -2.24
N ARG A 564 -25.33 -9.73 -2.29
CA ARG A 564 -26.08 -8.90 -3.24
C ARG A 564 -25.29 -7.76 -3.85
N ASN A 565 -25.75 -7.32 -5.03
CA ASN A 565 -25.19 -6.20 -5.77
C ASN A 565 -23.71 -6.44 -6.14
N ILE A 566 -23.44 -7.51 -6.88
CA ILE A 566 -22.10 -7.89 -7.33
C ILE A 566 -22.00 -7.62 -8.82
N GLU A 567 -21.12 -6.73 -9.23
CA GLU A 567 -20.78 -6.46 -10.62
C GLU A 567 -19.38 -7.00 -10.94
N ILE A 568 -19.29 -7.88 -11.94
CA ILE A 568 -18.03 -8.48 -12.40
C ILE A 568 -17.89 -8.12 -13.88
N GLU A 569 -16.81 -7.44 -14.25
CA GLU A 569 -16.58 -6.93 -15.60
C GLU A 569 -15.15 -7.26 -16.07
N HIS A 570 -15.01 -7.69 -17.33
CA HIS A 570 -13.71 -8.09 -17.90
C HIS A 570 -12.95 -9.11 -17.04
N PHE A 571 -13.66 -10.20 -16.70
CA PHE A 571 -13.14 -11.27 -15.85
C PHE A 571 -12.91 -12.54 -16.68
N HIS A 572 -11.65 -12.91 -16.88
CA HIS A 572 -11.26 -13.98 -17.78
C HIS A 572 -10.43 -15.04 -17.06
N VAL A 573 -10.93 -16.28 -17.01
CA VAL A 573 -10.23 -17.43 -16.45
C VAL A 573 -9.96 -18.44 -17.57
N ARG A 574 -8.67 -18.67 -17.88
CA ARG A 574 -8.27 -19.55 -18.98
C ARG A 574 -8.73 -20.98 -18.74
N LYS A 575 -8.58 -21.52 -17.51
CA LYS A 575 -8.97 -22.88 -17.13
C LYS A 575 -9.57 -22.89 -15.72
N ALA A 576 -10.76 -23.46 -15.58
CA ALA A 576 -11.37 -23.77 -14.29
C ALA A 576 -12.17 -25.08 -14.38
N ALA A 577 -12.23 -25.85 -13.27
CA ALA A 577 -13.06 -27.06 -13.25
C ALA A 577 -14.54 -26.71 -13.41
N TYR A 578 -14.99 -25.63 -12.76
CA TYR A 578 -16.35 -25.13 -12.83
C TYR A 578 -16.38 -23.62 -13.05
N PRO A 579 -17.27 -23.11 -13.93
CA PRO A 579 -17.32 -21.69 -14.23
C PRO A 579 -17.83 -20.88 -13.04
N TYR A 580 -18.90 -21.29 -12.38
CA TYR A 580 -19.43 -20.60 -11.21
C TYR A 580 -20.33 -21.51 -10.35
N TYR A 581 -20.52 -21.09 -9.11
CA TYR A 581 -21.53 -21.58 -8.18
C TYR A 581 -22.14 -20.38 -7.43
N LEU A 582 -23.47 -20.22 -7.51
CA LEU A 582 -24.19 -19.10 -6.91
C LEU A 582 -25.38 -19.63 -6.09
N LYS A 583 -25.34 -19.48 -4.78
CA LYS A 583 -26.43 -19.83 -3.88
C LYS A 583 -26.72 -18.66 -2.93
N CYS A 584 -28.00 -18.33 -2.75
CA CYS A 584 -28.44 -17.18 -1.97
C CYS A 584 -27.64 -15.91 -2.34
N ALA A 585 -27.56 -15.65 -3.65
CA ALA A 585 -26.91 -14.51 -4.25
C ALA A 585 -27.92 -13.74 -5.11
N GLU A 586 -27.97 -12.41 -5.00
CA GLU A 586 -28.97 -11.57 -5.64
C GLU A 586 -28.32 -10.40 -6.38
N ASN A 587 -28.92 -10.02 -7.49
CA ASN A 587 -28.44 -8.91 -8.32
C ASN A 587 -26.93 -9.09 -8.69
N ILE A 588 -26.62 -10.24 -9.29
CA ILE A 588 -25.30 -10.59 -9.79
C ILE A 588 -25.25 -10.31 -11.28
N ARG A 589 -24.30 -9.49 -11.71
CA ARG A 589 -24.11 -9.12 -13.11
C ARG A 589 -22.70 -9.47 -13.56
N LEU A 590 -22.60 -10.23 -14.67
CA LEU A 590 -21.34 -10.65 -15.30
C LEU A 590 -21.23 -10.01 -16.69
N LYS A 591 -20.41 -8.99 -16.84
CA LYS A 591 -20.20 -8.31 -18.12
C LYS A 591 -18.83 -8.67 -18.68
N ASP A 592 -18.77 -9.09 -19.92
CA ASP A 592 -17.53 -9.54 -20.57
C ASP A 592 -16.73 -10.51 -19.66
N THR A 593 -17.41 -11.58 -19.25
CA THR A 593 -16.85 -12.59 -18.33
C THR A 593 -16.74 -13.93 -19.05
N SER A 594 -15.55 -14.52 -19.08
CA SER A 594 -15.32 -15.81 -19.75
C SER A 594 -14.53 -16.80 -18.91
N VAL A 595 -14.89 -18.07 -19.01
CA VAL A 595 -14.22 -19.20 -18.36
C VAL A 595 -14.07 -20.34 -19.36
N ASN A 596 -12.89 -20.94 -19.44
CA ASN A 596 -12.60 -22.03 -20.40
C ASN A 596 -12.86 -21.62 -21.86
N GLY A 597 -12.63 -20.36 -22.21
CA GLY A 597 -12.89 -19.81 -23.55
C GLY A 597 -14.37 -19.61 -23.89
N ARG A 598 -15.29 -19.75 -22.93
CA ARG A 598 -16.73 -19.54 -23.12
C ARG A 598 -17.21 -18.33 -22.33
N ASN A 599 -17.97 -17.47 -22.96
CA ASN A 599 -18.62 -16.36 -22.26
C ASN A 599 -19.71 -16.87 -21.34
N LEU A 600 -19.76 -16.31 -20.13
CA LEU A 600 -20.83 -16.57 -19.18
C LEU A 600 -22.03 -15.65 -19.45
N PRO A 601 -23.27 -16.08 -19.10
CA PRO A 601 -24.44 -15.23 -19.22
C PRO A 601 -24.32 -14.00 -18.32
N GLU A 602 -24.79 -12.85 -18.78
CA GLU A 602 -24.74 -11.58 -18.03
C GLU A 602 -25.45 -11.67 -16.69
N TYR A 603 -26.54 -12.44 -16.65
CA TYR A 603 -27.32 -12.73 -15.43
C TYR A 603 -27.35 -14.25 -15.22
N PRO A 604 -26.37 -14.79 -14.46
CA PRO A 604 -26.23 -16.24 -14.29
C PRO A 604 -27.34 -16.83 -13.42
N GLU A 605 -27.68 -18.11 -13.68
CA GLU A 605 -28.67 -18.83 -12.89
C GLU A 605 -28.15 -19.19 -11.50
N LYS A 606 -29.06 -19.17 -10.52
CA LYS A 606 -28.76 -19.53 -9.13
C LYS A 606 -28.84 -21.05 -8.92
N HIS A 607 -27.94 -21.58 -8.11
CA HIS A 607 -27.93 -22.98 -7.72
C HIS A 607 -28.87 -23.23 -6.52
N LYS A 608 -29.70 -24.25 -6.60
CA LYS A 608 -30.65 -24.64 -5.52
C LYS A 608 -30.01 -25.52 -4.45
N LYS A 609 -29.04 -26.35 -4.82
CA LYS A 609 -28.36 -27.28 -3.89
C LYS A 609 -27.06 -26.65 -3.38
N ARG A 610 -26.74 -26.95 -2.11
CA ARG A 610 -25.48 -26.57 -1.51
C ARG A 610 -24.35 -27.49 -1.98
N VAL A 611 -23.22 -26.90 -2.34
CA VAL A 611 -21.96 -27.59 -2.58
C VAL A 611 -20.94 -27.03 -1.57
N THR A 612 -20.31 -27.92 -0.81
CA THR A 612 -19.22 -27.53 0.08
C THR A 612 -17.91 -27.57 -0.71
N LEU A 613 -17.14 -26.51 -0.62
CA LEU A 613 -15.82 -26.47 -1.22
C LEU A 613 -14.81 -26.86 -0.13
N ASP A 614 -14.53 -28.15 0.00
CA ASP A 614 -13.56 -28.68 0.97
C ASP A 614 -12.14 -28.48 0.43
N ILE A 615 -11.55 -27.33 0.73
CA ILE A 615 -10.13 -27.01 0.47
C ILE A 615 -9.59 -26.43 1.77
N TYR A 616 -9.27 -27.29 2.70
CA TYR A 616 -8.65 -26.95 3.97
C TYR A 616 -7.20 -27.43 4.02
#